data_cbb4e5dd6f1f7353d0604b51ca542cb3
#
_entry.id   cbb4e5dd6f1f7353d0604b51ca542cb3
#
_cell.length_a   1.000
_cell.length_b   1.000
_cell.length_c   1.000
_cell.angle_alpha   90.00
_cell.angle_beta   90.00
_cell.angle_gamma   90.00
#
_symmetry.space_group_name_H-M   'P 1'
#
loop_
_entity.id
_entity.type
_entity.pdbx_description
1 polymer ?
#
loop_
_entity_poly.entity_id
_entity_poly.type
_entity_poly.pdbx_seq_one_letter_code
_entity_poly.pdbx_strand_id
1 'polypeptide(L)'
;MSQLPVAWLLSPDNGQALRLSAAGELQSLDSSYSYPFVDGLAVLLPRAQPLPDYAVHYQQDAELFDYGDEWAGDPLAQTDNRRLREQIVAALPPAEDLLLLDVGCGSGWLAAAVLPRGHRLVSMDISTVNPAKALQKMPSERHYGLVADAMQLPFVPELFDVIVASEVIEHVKDPAAFVASLLSRLKPGGRLLITTPYDEKIQYCLCIHCNKPTPHSAHLHSFTPRKLLALLPESLRPVASAFGFANNYLLKSRLQYLLRFLPAATWRLLDKLANKLAGKPLRLMMIVRKPTAGPYNTSSPK
;
A
#
# COMPACT_ATOMS: atom_id res chain seq x y z
N MET A 1 18.90 -6.54 12.61
CA MET A 1 17.57 -6.37 12.01
C MET A 1 16.62 -7.34 12.69
N SER A 2 15.41 -6.89 13.05
CA SER A 2 14.42 -7.78 13.66
C SER A 2 13.87 -8.75 12.63
N GLN A 3 13.76 -10.00 13.02
CA GLN A 3 13.12 -11.01 12.20
C GLN A 3 11.60 -10.84 12.25
N LEU A 4 10.95 -10.88 11.09
CA LEU A 4 9.50 -10.91 11.00
C LEU A 4 8.97 -12.14 11.77
N PRO A 5 8.03 -11.98 12.74
CA PRO A 5 7.53 -13.10 13.52
C PRO A 5 6.89 -14.17 12.63
N VAL A 6 7.43 -15.38 12.65
CA VAL A 6 6.99 -16.49 11.80
C VAL A 6 5.51 -16.83 12.05
N ALA A 7 5.04 -16.65 13.30
CA ALA A 7 3.64 -16.87 13.67
C ALA A 7 2.63 -15.96 12.93
N TRP A 8 3.08 -14.89 12.30
CA TRP A 8 2.25 -14.00 11.47
C TRP A 8 2.06 -14.51 10.05
N LEU A 9 2.88 -15.48 9.62
CA LEU A 9 3.07 -15.87 8.24
C LEU A 9 2.35 -17.17 7.88
N LEU A 10 1.80 -17.19 6.68
CA LEU A 10 1.23 -18.35 6.02
C LEU A 10 1.95 -18.63 4.71
N SER A 11 2.01 -19.89 4.33
CA SER A 11 2.49 -20.29 3.01
C SER A 11 1.55 -19.73 1.92
N PRO A 12 2.07 -18.99 0.92
CA PRO A 12 1.26 -18.54 -0.20
C PRO A 12 0.79 -19.68 -1.10
N ASP A 13 1.41 -20.87 -1.05
CA ASP A 13 1.07 -22.00 -1.91
C ASP A 13 -0.08 -22.86 -1.36
N ASN A 14 -0.13 -23.06 -0.02
CA ASN A 14 -1.14 -23.95 0.60
C ASN A 14 -1.86 -23.36 1.82
N GLY A 15 -1.55 -22.11 2.20
CA GLY A 15 -2.21 -21.42 3.32
C GLY A 15 -1.83 -21.94 4.71
N GLN A 16 -0.90 -22.89 4.82
CA GLN A 16 -0.47 -23.42 6.12
C GLN A 16 0.44 -22.44 6.86
N ALA A 17 0.46 -22.54 8.19
CA ALA A 17 1.44 -21.83 9.01
C ALA A 17 2.87 -22.21 8.61
N LEU A 18 3.79 -21.27 8.80
CA LEU A 18 5.20 -21.47 8.53
C LEU A 18 5.97 -21.75 9.82
N ARG A 19 7.11 -22.42 9.68
CA ARG A 19 8.14 -22.59 10.71
C ARG A 19 9.50 -22.25 10.15
N LEU A 20 10.44 -21.88 11.00
CA LEU A 20 11.84 -21.75 10.62
C LEU A 20 12.47 -23.14 10.60
N SER A 21 13.06 -23.54 9.49
CA SER A 21 13.80 -24.79 9.32
C SER A 21 15.20 -24.69 9.94
N ALA A 22 15.86 -25.83 10.13
CA ALA A 22 17.26 -25.86 10.57
C ALA A 22 18.21 -25.20 9.57
N ALA A 23 17.82 -25.11 8.29
CA ALA A 23 18.58 -24.43 7.25
C ALA A 23 18.36 -22.90 7.23
N GLY A 24 17.51 -22.37 8.13
CA GLY A 24 17.20 -20.94 8.18
C GLY A 24 16.16 -20.47 7.14
N GLU A 25 15.44 -21.39 6.50
CA GLU A 25 14.35 -21.08 5.56
C GLU A 25 12.99 -21.13 6.25
N LEU A 26 12.01 -20.41 5.71
CA LEU A 26 10.62 -20.54 6.11
C LEU A 26 9.99 -21.75 5.41
N GLN A 27 9.46 -22.70 6.14
CA GLN A 27 8.91 -23.95 5.62
C GLN A 27 7.46 -24.13 6.08
N SER A 28 6.58 -24.58 5.15
CA SER A 28 5.21 -25.00 5.50
C SER A 28 5.22 -26.18 6.48
N LEU A 29 4.21 -26.28 7.34
CA LEU A 29 4.17 -27.32 8.39
C LEU A 29 4.23 -28.73 7.81
N ASP A 30 3.65 -28.97 6.64
CA ASP A 30 3.71 -30.24 5.90
C ASP A 30 5.03 -30.45 5.14
N SER A 31 5.94 -29.49 5.23
CA SER A 31 7.23 -29.48 4.53
C SER A 31 7.15 -29.49 2.98
N SER A 32 5.97 -29.23 2.40
CA SER A 32 5.77 -29.23 0.94
C SER A 32 6.45 -28.05 0.26
N TYR A 33 6.57 -26.90 0.96
CA TYR A 33 7.10 -25.66 0.42
C TYR A 33 8.13 -25.04 1.35
N SER A 34 9.19 -24.47 0.76
CA SER A 34 10.25 -23.75 1.47
C SER A 34 10.51 -22.41 0.78
N TYR A 35 10.71 -21.37 1.59
CA TYR A 35 10.85 -19.98 1.14
C TYR A 35 12.10 -19.35 1.72
N PRO A 36 12.87 -18.55 0.96
CA PRO A 36 14.06 -17.88 1.44
C PRO A 36 13.75 -16.91 2.59
N PHE A 37 14.63 -16.90 3.57
CA PHE A 37 14.65 -15.92 4.64
C PHE A 37 16.10 -15.46 4.81
N VAL A 38 16.46 -14.36 4.16
CA VAL A 38 17.84 -13.89 4.05
C VAL A 38 17.95 -12.44 4.54
N ASP A 39 18.92 -12.17 5.43
CA ASP A 39 19.19 -10.82 5.95
C ASP A 39 17.98 -10.11 6.56
N GLY A 40 17.07 -10.88 7.18
CA GLY A 40 15.85 -10.35 7.80
C GLY A 40 14.69 -10.13 6.81
N LEU A 41 14.89 -10.47 5.54
CA LEU A 41 13.88 -10.37 4.48
C LEU A 41 13.27 -11.74 4.20
N ALA A 42 11.96 -11.88 4.42
CA ALA A 42 11.19 -13.05 4.02
C ALA A 42 10.76 -12.91 2.56
N VAL A 43 10.95 -13.97 1.74
CA VAL A 43 10.53 -13.99 0.34
C VAL A 43 9.42 -15.02 0.18
N LEU A 44 8.17 -14.58 0.29
CA LEU A 44 6.96 -15.42 0.25
C LEU A 44 6.20 -15.23 -1.07
N LEU A 45 6.88 -15.52 -2.17
CA LEU A 45 6.26 -15.61 -3.49
C LEU A 45 5.84 -17.08 -3.77
N PRO A 46 4.69 -17.31 -4.44
CA PRO A 46 4.23 -18.66 -4.80
C PRO A 46 5.29 -19.44 -5.54
N ARG A 47 5.42 -20.73 -5.24
CA ARG A 47 6.36 -21.66 -5.86
C ARG A 47 5.69 -22.76 -6.68
N ALA A 48 4.42 -23.04 -6.39
CA ALA A 48 3.63 -24.02 -7.12
C ALA A 48 3.29 -23.59 -8.56
N GLN A 49 3.36 -22.29 -8.83
CA GLN A 49 3.03 -21.70 -10.13
C GLN A 49 4.11 -20.71 -10.56
N PRO A 50 4.31 -20.49 -11.89
CA PRO A 50 5.16 -19.43 -12.38
C PRO A 50 4.70 -18.06 -11.83
N LEU A 51 5.67 -17.20 -11.51
CA LEU A 51 5.36 -15.82 -11.12
C LEU A 51 4.61 -15.11 -12.25
N PRO A 52 3.62 -14.28 -11.92
CA PRO A 52 2.93 -13.48 -12.92
C PRO A 52 3.89 -12.52 -13.63
N ASP A 53 3.63 -12.21 -14.89
CA ASP A 53 4.46 -11.29 -15.70
C ASP A 53 4.67 -9.93 -15.02
N TYR A 54 3.68 -9.45 -14.27
CA TYR A 54 3.83 -8.19 -13.53
C TYR A 54 4.88 -8.27 -12.41
N ALA A 55 5.12 -9.44 -11.83
CA ALA A 55 6.16 -9.59 -10.80
C ALA A 55 7.56 -9.36 -11.39
N VAL A 56 7.81 -9.88 -12.60
CA VAL A 56 9.05 -9.63 -13.33
C VAL A 56 9.18 -8.16 -13.71
N HIS A 57 8.08 -7.55 -14.16
CA HIS A 57 8.05 -6.12 -14.50
C HIS A 57 8.43 -5.25 -13.29
N TYR A 58 7.78 -5.42 -12.13
CA TYR A 58 8.06 -4.61 -10.94
C TYR A 58 9.41 -4.93 -10.29
N GLN A 59 9.96 -6.14 -10.47
CA GLN A 59 11.32 -6.43 -10.08
C GLN A 59 12.32 -5.59 -10.89
N GLN A 60 12.19 -5.57 -12.22
CA GLN A 60 13.04 -4.78 -13.10
C GLN A 60 12.86 -3.27 -12.88
N ASP A 61 11.63 -2.83 -12.66
CA ASP A 61 11.31 -1.44 -12.36
C ASP A 61 12.04 -0.98 -11.09
N ALA A 62 11.98 -1.76 -10.00
CA ALA A 62 12.66 -1.45 -8.74
C ALA A 62 14.20 -1.51 -8.81
N GLU A 63 14.77 -2.27 -9.76
CA GLU A 63 16.20 -2.31 -10.05
C GLU A 63 16.68 -1.07 -10.81
N LEU A 64 15.85 -0.57 -11.73
CA LEU A 64 16.21 0.53 -12.63
C LEU A 64 15.89 1.90 -12.05
N PHE A 65 14.84 2.02 -11.22
CA PHE A 65 14.36 3.30 -10.71
C PHE A 65 14.44 3.36 -9.18
N ASP A 66 14.88 4.50 -8.64
CA ASP A 66 14.77 4.81 -7.21
C ASP A 66 13.68 5.85 -6.97
N TYR A 67 12.49 5.40 -6.62
CA TYR A 67 11.34 6.26 -6.31
C TYR A 67 11.56 7.24 -5.15
N GLY A 68 12.69 7.12 -4.40
CA GLY A 68 13.10 8.09 -3.38
C GLY A 68 13.72 9.35 -3.98
N ASP A 69 14.48 9.18 -5.07
CA ASP A 69 15.26 10.23 -5.71
C ASP A 69 14.72 10.65 -7.08
N GLU A 70 13.80 9.88 -7.67
CA GLU A 70 13.24 10.11 -9.01
C GLU A 70 12.71 11.54 -9.22
N TRP A 71 12.20 12.16 -8.16
CA TRP A 71 11.65 13.51 -8.18
C TRP A 71 12.60 14.58 -7.64
N ALA A 72 13.87 14.25 -7.42
CA ALA A 72 14.83 15.17 -6.81
C ALA A 72 14.98 16.51 -7.57
N GLY A 73 14.80 16.48 -8.89
CA GLY A 73 14.86 17.65 -9.75
C GLY A 73 13.54 18.39 -9.98
N ASP A 74 12.38 17.85 -9.52
CA ASP A 74 11.06 18.45 -9.72
C ASP A 74 10.42 18.92 -8.40
N PRO A 75 10.47 20.23 -8.08
CA PRO A 75 9.87 20.78 -6.87
C PRO A 75 8.35 20.60 -6.77
N LEU A 76 7.66 20.44 -7.93
CA LEU A 76 6.21 20.21 -7.99
C LEU A 76 5.88 18.81 -7.54
N ALA A 77 6.53 17.83 -8.14
CA ALA A 77 6.36 16.43 -7.78
C ALA A 77 6.77 16.16 -6.33
N GLN A 78 7.86 16.78 -5.84
CA GLN A 78 8.25 16.72 -4.43
C GLN A 78 7.16 17.27 -3.51
N THR A 79 6.53 18.39 -3.88
CA THR A 79 5.46 18.99 -3.10
C THR A 79 4.21 18.12 -3.11
N ASP A 80 3.80 17.58 -4.26
CA ASP A 80 2.67 16.67 -4.40
C ASP A 80 2.88 15.41 -3.53
N ASN A 81 4.02 14.74 -3.66
CA ASN A 81 4.35 13.56 -2.87
C ASN A 81 4.40 13.85 -1.36
N ARG A 82 4.94 15.00 -0.96
CA ARG A 82 4.91 15.42 0.44
C ARG A 82 3.47 15.58 0.94
N ARG A 83 2.59 16.23 0.18
CA ARG A 83 1.17 16.42 0.55
C ARG A 83 0.40 15.10 0.58
N LEU A 84 0.70 14.17 -0.33
CA LEU A 84 0.20 12.82 -0.30
C LEU A 84 0.57 12.11 1.01
N ARG A 85 1.86 12.11 1.36
CA ARG A 85 2.39 11.50 2.60
C ARG A 85 1.78 12.14 3.86
N GLU A 86 1.71 13.47 3.93
CA GLU A 86 1.07 14.22 5.02
C GLU A 86 -0.43 13.86 5.17
N GLN A 87 -1.13 13.63 4.06
CA GLN A 87 -2.54 13.24 4.07
C GLN A 87 -2.72 11.81 4.63
N ILE A 88 -1.89 10.86 4.22
CA ILE A 88 -1.91 9.49 4.72
C ILE A 88 -1.59 9.46 6.22
N VAL A 89 -0.52 10.15 6.64
CA VAL A 89 -0.12 10.21 8.06
C VAL A 89 -1.20 10.85 8.93
N ALA A 90 -1.91 11.87 8.44
CA ALA A 90 -3.01 12.50 9.16
C ALA A 90 -4.26 11.59 9.28
N ALA A 91 -4.37 10.57 8.42
CA ALA A 91 -5.45 9.60 8.47
C ALA A 91 -5.17 8.40 9.38
N LEU A 92 -3.94 8.27 9.92
CA LEU A 92 -3.62 7.23 10.90
C LEU A 92 -4.45 7.40 12.18
N PRO A 93 -4.82 6.30 12.87
CA PRO A 93 -5.47 6.40 14.18
C PRO A 93 -4.54 7.10 15.20
N PRO A 94 -5.10 7.88 16.15
CA PRO A 94 -4.33 8.47 17.24
C PRO A 94 -4.09 7.45 18.36
N ALA A 95 -3.41 6.35 18.06
CA ALA A 95 -3.07 5.27 18.98
C ALA A 95 -1.57 5.01 18.95
N GLU A 96 -1.05 4.43 20.00
CA GLU A 96 0.35 4.03 20.13
C GLU A 96 0.55 2.55 19.76
N ASP A 97 1.79 2.16 19.46
CA ASP A 97 2.21 0.77 19.17
C ASP A 97 1.36 0.04 18.12
N LEU A 98 0.88 0.74 17.10
CA LEU A 98 0.16 0.13 16.00
C LEU A 98 1.07 -0.79 15.19
N LEU A 99 0.54 -1.91 14.70
CA LEU A 99 1.16 -2.74 13.66
C LEU A 99 0.60 -2.35 12.31
N LEU A 100 1.46 -1.78 11.46
CA LEU A 100 1.10 -1.32 10.12
C LEU A 100 1.64 -2.28 9.05
N LEU A 101 0.89 -2.38 7.93
CA LEU A 101 1.37 -2.96 6.68
C LEU A 101 1.43 -1.86 5.62
N ASP A 102 2.60 -1.72 4.99
CA ASP A 102 2.85 -0.86 3.83
C ASP A 102 2.90 -1.74 2.58
N VAL A 103 1.85 -1.70 1.77
CA VAL A 103 1.71 -2.51 0.55
C VAL A 103 2.21 -1.72 -0.65
N GLY A 104 3.20 -2.27 -1.35
CA GLY A 104 3.93 -1.53 -2.37
C GLY A 104 4.79 -0.43 -1.73
N CYS A 105 5.69 -0.83 -0.81
CA CYS A 105 6.41 0.11 0.05
C CYS A 105 7.37 1.05 -0.70
N GLY A 106 7.75 0.73 -1.94
CA GLY A 106 8.65 1.54 -2.76
C GLY A 106 9.89 1.97 -1.99
N SER A 107 10.14 3.27 -1.92
CA SER A 107 11.32 3.84 -1.24
C SER A 107 11.29 3.78 0.29
N GLY A 108 10.25 3.21 0.92
CA GLY A 108 10.13 3.08 2.37
C GLY A 108 9.81 4.39 3.11
N TRP A 109 9.15 5.34 2.47
CA TRP A 109 8.82 6.64 3.07
C TRP A 109 7.93 6.54 4.31
N LEU A 110 7.03 5.52 4.35
CA LEU A 110 6.12 5.32 5.49
C LEU A 110 6.90 4.91 6.74
N ALA A 111 7.98 4.13 6.60
CA ALA A 111 8.86 3.76 7.71
C ALA A 111 9.41 4.99 8.41
N ALA A 112 9.93 5.98 7.66
CA ALA A 112 10.42 7.24 8.21
C ALA A 112 9.32 8.05 8.93
N ALA A 113 8.06 7.88 8.56
CA ALA A 113 6.94 8.58 9.16
C ALA A 113 6.42 7.91 10.44
N VAL A 114 6.43 6.57 10.55
CA VAL A 114 5.73 5.84 11.63
C VAL A 114 6.65 5.24 12.69
N LEU A 115 7.85 4.78 12.33
CA LEU A 115 8.78 4.17 13.29
C LEU A 115 9.21 5.13 14.41
N PRO A 116 9.54 6.42 14.15
CA PRO A 116 9.87 7.38 15.21
C PRO A 116 8.72 7.66 16.17
N ARG A 117 7.48 7.29 15.79
CA ARG A 117 6.28 7.41 16.64
C ARG A 117 6.01 6.17 17.48
N GLY A 118 6.93 5.20 17.47
CA GLY A 118 6.81 3.97 18.26
C GLY A 118 5.91 2.90 17.63
N HIS A 119 5.50 3.02 16.37
CA HIS A 119 4.74 1.99 15.67
C HIS A 119 5.64 0.86 15.16
N ARG A 120 5.03 -0.27 14.80
CA ARG A 120 5.64 -1.40 14.10
C ARG A 120 5.20 -1.39 12.65
N LEU A 121 6.11 -1.70 11.73
CA LEU A 121 5.83 -1.66 10.29
C LEU A 121 6.35 -2.90 9.59
N VAL A 122 5.52 -3.47 8.73
CA VAL A 122 5.93 -4.41 7.69
C VAL A 122 5.95 -3.65 6.37
N SER A 123 7.12 -3.44 5.79
CA SER A 123 7.29 -2.91 4.43
C SER A 123 7.26 -4.07 3.45
N MET A 124 6.22 -4.13 2.62
CA MET A 124 5.99 -5.22 1.68
C MET A 124 5.98 -4.71 0.23
N ASP A 125 6.64 -5.45 -0.63
CA ASP A 125 6.62 -5.23 -2.08
C ASP A 125 6.73 -6.57 -2.80
N ILE A 126 6.37 -6.59 -4.09
CA ILE A 126 6.57 -7.78 -4.93
C ILE A 126 8.03 -7.91 -5.40
N SER A 127 8.77 -6.81 -5.45
CA SER A 127 10.21 -6.80 -5.73
C SER A 127 11.03 -7.15 -4.50
N THR A 128 12.18 -7.77 -4.70
CA THR A 128 13.15 -8.01 -3.62
C THR A 128 13.92 -6.74 -3.22
N VAL A 129 13.94 -5.75 -4.09
CA VAL A 129 14.73 -4.51 -3.97
C VAL A 129 14.11 -3.53 -2.99
N ASN A 130 12.82 -3.26 -3.12
CA ASN A 130 12.15 -2.19 -2.36
C ASN A 130 12.10 -2.46 -0.85
N PRO A 131 11.68 -3.63 -0.34
CA PRO A 131 11.71 -3.91 1.10
C PRO A 131 13.13 -3.92 1.67
N ALA A 132 14.12 -4.42 0.92
CA ALA A 132 15.52 -4.40 1.33
C ALA A 132 16.04 -2.95 1.48
N LYS A 133 15.77 -2.09 0.48
CA LYS A 133 16.10 -0.65 0.56
C LYS A 133 15.39 0.04 1.74
N ALA A 134 14.12 -0.27 1.99
CA ALA A 134 13.36 0.30 3.11
C ALA A 134 13.98 -0.07 4.47
N LEU A 135 14.34 -1.34 4.67
CA LEU A 135 15.02 -1.80 5.88
C LEU A 135 16.39 -1.14 6.06
N GLN A 136 17.14 -0.97 4.98
CA GLN A 136 18.46 -0.33 5.00
C GLN A 136 18.37 1.17 5.33
N LYS A 137 17.39 1.88 4.76
CA LYS A 137 17.17 3.33 5.01
C LYS A 137 16.67 3.61 6.43
N MET A 138 15.87 2.71 7.00
CA MET A 138 15.24 2.88 8.31
C MET A 138 15.43 1.62 9.19
N PRO A 139 16.67 1.32 9.61
CA PRO A 139 16.94 0.16 10.46
C PRO A 139 16.26 0.34 11.83
N SER A 140 15.44 -0.63 12.23
CA SER A 140 14.74 -0.62 13.51
C SER A 140 14.35 -2.03 13.90
N GLU A 141 14.28 -2.32 15.21
CA GLU A 141 13.71 -3.57 15.72
C GLU A 141 12.19 -3.68 15.52
N ARG A 142 11.55 -2.59 15.13
CA ARG A 142 10.13 -2.49 14.85
C ARG A 142 9.80 -2.44 13.36
N HIS A 143 10.83 -2.63 12.49
CA HIS A 143 10.70 -2.60 11.04
C HIS A 143 11.01 -3.96 10.44
N TYR A 144 10.08 -4.50 9.68
CA TYR A 144 10.14 -5.80 9.05
C TYR A 144 10.00 -5.67 7.53
N GLY A 145 10.71 -6.49 6.78
CA GLY A 145 10.63 -6.56 5.32
C GLY A 145 9.96 -7.85 4.86
N LEU A 146 9.15 -7.75 3.81
CA LEU A 146 8.52 -8.91 3.18
C LEU A 146 8.46 -8.73 1.67
N VAL A 147 8.85 -9.76 0.93
CA VAL A 147 8.58 -9.88 -0.51
C VAL A 147 7.37 -10.78 -0.68
N ALA A 148 6.26 -10.24 -1.19
CA ALA A 148 5.03 -10.99 -1.39
C ALA A 148 4.13 -10.32 -2.43
N ASP A 149 3.22 -11.11 -3.01
CA ASP A 149 2.17 -10.61 -3.88
C ASP A 149 0.99 -10.06 -3.06
N ALA A 150 0.62 -8.81 -3.30
CA ALA A 150 -0.51 -8.16 -2.63
C ALA A 150 -1.87 -8.80 -2.98
N MET A 151 -1.94 -9.54 -4.09
CA MET A 151 -3.14 -10.31 -4.45
C MET A 151 -3.34 -11.53 -3.56
N GLN A 152 -2.26 -12.02 -2.92
CA GLN A 152 -2.27 -13.21 -2.06
C GLN A 152 -1.41 -12.98 -0.81
N LEU A 153 -1.89 -12.14 0.09
CA LEU A 153 -1.16 -11.76 1.30
C LEU A 153 -0.87 -12.97 2.20
N PRO A 154 0.40 -13.28 2.47
CA PRO A 154 0.81 -14.47 3.24
C PRO A 154 0.81 -14.21 4.75
N PHE A 155 -0.27 -13.64 5.26
CA PHE A 155 -0.43 -13.34 6.69
C PHE A 155 -1.63 -14.06 7.28
N VAL A 156 -1.60 -14.29 8.58
CA VAL A 156 -2.80 -14.70 9.33
C VAL A 156 -3.89 -13.63 9.24
N PRO A 157 -5.18 -14.03 9.29
CA PRO A 157 -6.28 -13.07 9.29
C PRO A 157 -6.19 -12.08 10.46
N GLU A 158 -6.72 -10.88 10.27
CA GLU A 158 -6.93 -9.89 11.32
C GLU A 158 -5.65 -9.53 12.12
N LEU A 159 -4.54 -9.40 11.42
CA LEU A 159 -3.22 -9.12 12.00
C LEU A 159 -2.94 -7.63 12.20
N PHE A 160 -3.31 -6.78 11.24
CA PHE A 160 -2.86 -5.39 11.18
C PHE A 160 -3.88 -4.41 11.77
N ASP A 161 -3.38 -3.42 12.51
CA ASP A 161 -4.17 -2.30 12.99
C ASP A 161 -4.44 -1.30 11.87
N VAL A 162 -3.45 -1.12 10.96
CA VAL A 162 -3.56 -0.24 9.78
C VAL A 162 -2.91 -0.92 8.58
N ILE A 163 -3.57 -0.82 7.43
CA ILE A 163 -2.99 -1.20 6.14
C ILE A 163 -2.99 0.04 5.25
N VAL A 164 -1.84 0.34 4.67
CA VAL A 164 -1.65 1.44 3.70
C VAL A 164 -1.29 0.82 2.36
N ALA A 165 -2.02 1.20 1.31
CA ALA A 165 -1.70 0.90 -0.08
C ALA A 165 -1.72 2.22 -0.86
N SER A 166 -0.55 2.81 -1.05
CA SER A 166 -0.40 4.13 -1.66
C SER A 166 0.06 4.00 -3.10
N GLU A 167 -0.79 4.41 -4.06
CA GLU A 167 -0.50 4.37 -5.50
C GLU A 167 -0.17 2.92 -5.97
N VAL A 168 -1.03 1.97 -5.61
CA VAL A 168 -0.89 0.53 -5.93
C VAL A 168 -2.12 0.00 -6.66
N ILE A 169 -3.32 0.41 -6.25
CA ILE A 169 -4.57 -0.19 -6.73
C ILE A 169 -4.80 0.00 -8.24
N GLU A 170 -4.24 1.07 -8.82
CA GLU A 170 -4.30 1.33 -10.27
C GLU A 170 -3.50 0.33 -11.10
N HIS A 171 -2.55 -0.36 -10.49
CA HIS A 171 -1.64 -1.31 -11.14
C HIS A 171 -2.09 -2.77 -11.04
N VAL A 172 -3.01 -3.11 -10.12
CA VAL A 172 -3.42 -4.50 -9.90
C VAL A 172 -4.44 -4.97 -10.95
N LYS A 173 -4.40 -6.25 -11.33
CA LYS A 173 -5.31 -6.82 -12.34
C LYS A 173 -6.75 -6.85 -11.87
N ASP A 174 -6.99 -7.18 -10.61
CA ASP A 174 -8.31 -7.27 -9.99
C ASP A 174 -8.37 -6.41 -8.72
N PRO A 175 -8.81 -5.15 -8.83
CA PRO A 175 -8.92 -4.25 -7.68
C PRO A 175 -9.90 -4.73 -6.60
N ALA A 176 -10.95 -5.49 -6.95
CA ALA A 176 -11.91 -5.98 -5.96
C ALA A 176 -11.29 -7.11 -5.12
N ALA A 177 -10.64 -8.07 -5.76
CA ALA A 177 -9.89 -9.13 -5.06
C ALA A 177 -8.77 -8.53 -4.20
N PHE A 178 -8.05 -7.52 -4.68
CA PHE A 178 -7.03 -6.80 -3.93
C PHE A 178 -7.60 -6.18 -2.64
N VAL A 179 -8.67 -5.41 -2.73
CA VAL A 179 -9.32 -4.80 -1.56
C VAL A 179 -9.82 -5.86 -0.58
N ALA A 180 -10.41 -6.95 -1.06
CA ALA A 180 -10.85 -8.07 -0.22
C ALA A 180 -9.67 -8.74 0.51
N SER A 181 -8.55 -8.95 -0.16
CA SER A 181 -7.30 -9.47 0.43
C SER A 181 -6.83 -8.58 1.58
N LEU A 182 -6.75 -7.27 1.38
CA LEU A 182 -6.35 -6.30 2.43
C LEU A 182 -7.31 -6.34 3.63
N LEU A 183 -8.61 -6.29 3.39
CA LEU A 183 -9.63 -6.29 4.44
C LEU A 183 -9.61 -7.56 5.29
N SER A 184 -9.23 -8.70 4.71
CA SER A 184 -9.12 -9.97 5.43
C SER A 184 -7.97 -9.98 6.45
N ARG A 185 -6.94 -9.17 6.25
CA ARG A 185 -5.76 -9.05 7.13
C ARG A 185 -5.90 -7.92 8.15
N LEU A 186 -6.92 -7.08 8.00
CA LEU A 186 -7.18 -5.95 8.89
C LEU A 186 -7.95 -6.43 10.13
N LYS A 187 -7.52 -6.02 11.33
CA LYS A 187 -8.22 -6.29 12.58
C LYS A 187 -9.62 -5.66 12.60
N PRO A 188 -10.57 -6.20 13.38
CA PRO A 188 -11.77 -5.45 13.77
C PRO A 188 -11.37 -4.11 14.40
N GLY A 189 -12.02 -3.01 13.99
CA GLY A 189 -11.65 -1.64 14.39
C GLY A 189 -10.46 -1.05 13.64
N GLY A 190 -9.72 -1.86 12.88
CA GLY A 190 -8.57 -1.44 12.08
C GLY A 190 -8.93 -0.51 10.92
N ARG A 191 -7.92 0.11 10.32
CA ARG A 191 -8.10 1.12 9.26
C ARG A 191 -7.34 0.75 7.99
N LEU A 192 -8.05 0.70 6.85
CA LEU A 192 -7.47 0.58 5.52
C LEU A 192 -7.41 1.96 4.87
N LEU A 193 -6.22 2.34 4.37
CA LEU A 193 -5.95 3.57 3.65
C LEU A 193 -5.48 3.22 2.23
N ILE A 194 -6.22 3.65 1.21
CA ILE A 194 -5.82 3.47 -0.19
C ILE A 194 -5.75 4.85 -0.84
N THR A 195 -4.66 5.12 -1.55
CA THR A 195 -4.56 6.29 -2.43
C THR A 195 -4.30 5.86 -3.87
N THR A 196 -4.72 6.70 -4.83
CA THR A 196 -4.58 6.48 -6.26
C THR A 196 -4.79 7.81 -7.00
N PRO A 197 -4.35 8.00 -8.25
CA PRO A 197 -4.71 9.15 -9.06
C PRO A 197 -6.23 9.32 -9.17
N TYR A 198 -6.68 10.59 -9.15
CA TYR A 198 -8.11 10.91 -9.25
C TYR A 198 -8.57 11.00 -10.70
N ASP A 199 -9.49 10.12 -11.12
CA ASP A 199 -10.15 10.13 -12.45
C ASP A 199 -9.19 10.38 -13.61
N GLU A 200 -8.05 9.67 -13.56
CA GLU A 200 -6.98 9.84 -14.51
C GLU A 200 -7.40 9.36 -15.90
N LYS A 201 -7.04 10.14 -16.93
CA LYS A 201 -7.11 9.66 -18.30
C LYS A 201 -5.86 8.83 -18.60
N ILE A 202 -6.00 7.51 -18.61
CA ILE A 202 -4.90 6.59 -18.92
C ILE A 202 -4.39 6.87 -20.33
N GLN A 203 -3.10 7.20 -20.43
CA GLN A 203 -2.41 7.39 -21.70
C GLN A 203 -1.70 6.09 -22.11
N TYR A 204 -1.64 5.84 -23.41
CA TYR A 204 -1.00 4.66 -23.97
C TYR A 204 0.17 5.07 -24.86
N CYS A 205 1.25 4.32 -24.80
CA CYS A 205 2.35 4.35 -25.76
C CYS A 205 2.43 3.02 -26.51
N LEU A 206 3.14 3.01 -27.64
CA LEU A 206 3.40 1.78 -28.36
C LEU A 206 4.65 1.11 -27.77
N CYS A 207 4.52 -0.14 -27.29
CA CYS A 207 5.65 -0.90 -26.79
C CYS A 207 6.63 -1.19 -27.94
N ILE A 208 7.90 -0.83 -27.77
CA ILE A 208 8.95 -1.02 -28.78
C ILE A 208 9.23 -2.51 -29.08
N HIS A 209 8.95 -3.41 -28.12
CA HIS A 209 9.25 -4.84 -28.27
C HIS A 209 8.10 -5.62 -28.91
N CYS A 210 6.85 -5.38 -28.48
CA CYS A 210 5.71 -6.19 -28.93
C CYS A 210 4.75 -5.44 -29.85
N ASN A 211 4.97 -4.14 -30.12
CA ASN A 211 4.11 -3.27 -30.91
C ASN A 211 2.65 -3.23 -30.44
N LYS A 212 2.39 -3.46 -29.16
CA LYS A 212 1.07 -3.35 -28.54
C LYS A 212 0.92 -2.04 -27.76
N PRO A 213 -0.29 -1.45 -27.74
CA PRO A 213 -0.57 -0.34 -26.83
C PRO A 213 -0.31 -0.74 -25.38
N THR A 214 0.50 0.05 -24.69
CA THR A 214 0.88 -0.18 -23.27
C THR A 214 0.57 1.07 -22.49
N PRO A 215 -0.06 0.97 -21.30
CA PRO A 215 -0.29 2.13 -20.44
C PRO A 215 1.03 2.80 -20.06
N HIS A 216 1.11 4.11 -20.21
CA HIS A 216 2.36 4.87 -20.02
C HIS A 216 2.97 4.69 -18.62
N SER A 217 2.14 4.70 -17.56
CA SER A 217 2.58 4.54 -16.17
C SER A 217 2.21 3.18 -15.60
N ALA A 218 2.01 2.15 -16.43
CA ALA A 218 1.50 0.83 -16.05
C ALA A 218 0.13 0.89 -15.31
N HIS A 219 -0.62 2.00 -15.40
CA HIS A 219 -1.93 2.14 -14.80
C HIS A 219 -2.98 1.38 -15.61
N LEU A 220 -3.58 0.37 -15.00
CA LEU A 220 -4.64 -0.45 -15.63
C LEU A 220 -6.04 0.13 -15.36
N HIS A 221 -6.19 0.88 -14.28
CA HIS A 221 -7.47 1.39 -13.80
C HIS A 221 -7.42 2.88 -13.45
N SER A 222 -8.58 3.53 -13.61
CA SER A 222 -8.80 4.92 -13.19
C SER A 222 -10.00 5.00 -12.28
N PHE A 223 -9.85 5.66 -11.13
CA PHE A 223 -10.83 5.65 -10.05
C PHE A 223 -11.42 7.04 -9.79
N THR A 224 -12.74 7.06 -9.60
CA THR A 224 -13.47 8.14 -8.93
C THR A 224 -13.85 7.68 -7.52
N PRO A 225 -14.29 8.56 -6.60
CA PRO A 225 -14.77 8.15 -5.28
C PRO A 225 -15.85 7.06 -5.35
N ARG A 226 -16.78 7.18 -6.30
CA ARG A 226 -17.85 6.19 -6.51
C ARG A 226 -17.34 4.84 -6.96
N LYS A 227 -16.40 4.80 -7.92
CA LYS A 227 -15.80 3.56 -8.43
C LYS A 227 -14.99 2.86 -7.32
N LEU A 228 -14.22 3.63 -6.54
CA LEU A 228 -13.39 3.09 -5.48
C LEU A 228 -14.23 2.52 -4.33
N LEU A 229 -15.28 3.23 -3.89
CA LEU A 229 -16.20 2.72 -2.87
C LEU A 229 -17.01 1.51 -3.35
N ALA A 230 -17.28 1.39 -4.65
CA ALA A 230 -17.99 0.24 -5.21
C ALA A 230 -17.21 -1.08 -5.09
N LEU A 231 -15.89 -1.04 -4.89
CA LEU A 231 -15.06 -2.23 -4.65
C LEU A 231 -15.29 -2.86 -3.26
N LEU A 232 -15.88 -2.08 -2.33
CA LEU A 232 -16.16 -2.55 -0.98
C LEU A 232 -17.43 -3.40 -0.94
N PRO A 233 -17.47 -4.44 -0.07
CA PRO A 233 -18.72 -5.08 0.33
C PRO A 233 -19.74 -4.04 0.78
N GLU A 234 -21.02 -4.25 0.51
CA GLU A 234 -22.09 -3.30 0.84
C GLU A 234 -22.12 -2.94 2.33
N SER A 235 -21.84 -3.91 3.20
CA SER A 235 -21.78 -3.73 4.65
C SER A 235 -20.70 -2.76 5.12
N LEU A 236 -19.63 -2.57 4.34
CA LEU A 236 -18.53 -1.66 4.68
C LEU A 236 -18.64 -0.27 4.06
N ARG A 237 -19.50 -0.07 3.05
CA ARG A 237 -19.67 1.24 2.40
C ARG A 237 -20.11 2.36 3.37
N PRO A 238 -21.02 2.11 4.35
CA PRO A 238 -21.42 3.16 5.30
C PRO A 238 -20.30 3.64 6.24
N VAL A 239 -19.27 2.82 6.49
CA VAL A 239 -18.13 3.12 7.37
C VAL A 239 -16.87 3.50 6.59
N ALA A 240 -17.01 3.71 5.29
CA ALA A 240 -15.97 4.14 4.39
C ALA A 240 -16.19 5.57 3.90
N SER A 241 -15.10 6.24 3.58
CA SER A 241 -15.13 7.52 2.88
C SER A 241 -14.12 7.51 1.73
N ALA A 242 -14.49 8.17 0.62
CA ALA A 242 -13.54 8.41 -0.47
C ALA A 242 -13.67 9.86 -0.91
N PHE A 243 -12.54 10.55 -1.05
CA PHE A 243 -12.49 11.97 -1.39
C PHE A 243 -11.23 12.33 -2.18
N GLY A 244 -11.37 13.33 -3.04
CA GLY A 244 -10.25 13.90 -3.77
C GLY A 244 -9.48 14.91 -2.93
N PHE A 245 -8.16 14.99 -3.14
CA PHE A 245 -7.26 15.96 -2.51
C PHE A 245 -6.11 16.32 -3.48
N ALA A 246 -5.19 17.18 -3.02
CA ALA A 246 -4.10 17.70 -3.85
C ALA A 246 -4.64 18.47 -5.07
N ASN A 247 -5.27 19.63 -4.80
CA ASN A 247 -5.90 20.42 -5.85
C ASN A 247 -4.91 20.87 -6.93
N ASN A 248 -5.24 20.59 -8.19
CA ASN A 248 -4.39 20.87 -9.34
C ASN A 248 -4.03 22.36 -9.50
N TYR A 249 -4.95 23.27 -9.20
CA TYR A 249 -4.67 24.70 -9.28
C TYR A 249 -3.71 25.17 -8.19
N LEU A 250 -3.81 24.62 -6.98
CA LEU A 250 -2.89 24.95 -5.89
C LEU A 250 -1.49 24.41 -6.17
N LEU A 251 -1.37 23.21 -6.74
CA LEU A 251 -0.09 22.54 -6.99
C LEU A 251 0.59 23.05 -8.26
N LYS A 252 -0.14 23.26 -9.37
CA LYS A 252 0.45 23.64 -10.65
C LYS A 252 0.50 25.16 -10.91
N SER A 253 -0.06 25.98 -10.01
CA SER A 253 0.08 27.43 -10.09
C SER A 253 1.41 27.90 -9.51
N ARG A 254 1.90 29.06 -9.92
CA ARG A 254 3.08 29.71 -9.30
C ARG A 254 2.90 29.96 -7.80
N LEU A 255 1.66 29.96 -7.31
CA LEU A 255 1.30 30.13 -5.91
C LEU A 255 1.88 29.02 -5.01
N GLN A 256 2.11 27.81 -5.54
CA GLN A 256 2.71 26.70 -4.80
C GLN A 256 4.09 27.05 -4.20
N TYR A 257 4.90 27.91 -4.86
CA TYR A 257 6.19 28.33 -4.32
C TYR A 257 6.06 29.08 -2.99
N LEU A 258 4.94 29.73 -2.77
CA LEU A 258 4.57 30.35 -1.48
C LEU A 258 3.89 29.35 -0.55
N LEU A 259 2.98 28.54 -1.08
CA LEU A 259 2.16 27.60 -0.30
C LEU A 259 2.94 26.35 0.18
N ARG A 260 4.09 26.04 -0.43
CA ARG A 260 4.92 24.89 -0.03
C ARG A 260 5.39 24.92 1.42
N PHE A 261 5.51 26.12 2.00
CA PHE A 261 5.95 26.33 3.39
C PHE A 261 4.82 26.25 4.40
N LEU A 262 3.56 26.16 3.96
CA LEU A 262 2.43 26.08 4.88
C LEU A 262 2.47 24.78 5.71
N PRO A 263 2.13 24.87 7.01
CA PRO A 263 1.90 23.68 7.83
C PRO A 263 0.87 22.74 7.19
N ALA A 264 1.04 21.44 7.38
CA ALA A 264 0.18 20.42 6.77
C ALA A 264 -1.32 20.61 7.08
N ALA A 265 -1.66 21.04 8.30
CA ALA A 265 -3.07 21.30 8.68
C ALA A 265 -3.68 22.46 7.89
N THR A 266 -2.94 23.57 7.77
CA THR A 266 -3.38 24.76 7.00
C THR A 266 -3.49 24.41 5.51
N TRP A 267 -2.51 23.67 4.98
CA TRP A 267 -2.59 23.20 3.60
C TRP A 267 -3.85 22.36 3.37
N ARG A 268 -4.14 21.34 4.20
CA ARG A 268 -5.32 20.49 4.04
C ARG A 268 -6.64 21.27 4.05
N LEU A 269 -6.72 22.33 4.88
CA LEU A 269 -7.90 23.18 4.90
C LEU A 269 -8.07 23.95 3.59
N LEU A 270 -7.00 24.57 3.08
CA LEU A 270 -7.00 25.29 1.82
C LEU A 270 -7.27 24.36 0.64
N ASP A 271 -6.67 23.17 0.63
CA ASP A 271 -6.86 22.16 -0.39
C ASP A 271 -8.32 21.67 -0.45
N LYS A 272 -8.92 21.40 0.71
CA LYS A 272 -10.34 21.03 0.83
C LYS A 272 -11.25 22.13 0.29
N LEU A 273 -10.96 23.40 0.61
CA LEU A 273 -11.72 24.53 0.13
C LEU A 273 -11.56 24.68 -1.39
N ALA A 274 -10.34 24.60 -1.91
CA ALA A 274 -10.06 24.69 -3.33
C ALA A 274 -10.75 23.57 -4.12
N ASN A 275 -10.73 22.34 -3.62
CA ASN A 275 -11.44 21.21 -4.25
C ASN A 275 -12.96 21.38 -4.22
N LYS A 276 -13.52 21.99 -3.16
CA LYS A 276 -14.95 22.33 -3.10
C LYS A 276 -15.35 23.40 -4.11
N LEU A 277 -14.50 24.39 -4.36
CA LEU A 277 -14.77 25.52 -5.26
C LEU A 277 -14.47 25.19 -6.73
N ALA A 278 -13.34 24.53 -7.00
CA ALA A 278 -12.82 24.31 -8.35
C ALA A 278 -12.89 22.85 -8.83
N GLY A 279 -13.09 21.88 -7.94
CA GLY A 279 -13.37 20.49 -8.28
C GLY A 279 -12.32 19.80 -9.13
N LYS A 280 -11.01 20.04 -8.87
CA LYS A 280 -9.90 19.45 -9.65
C LYS A 280 -8.83 18.81 -8.75
N PRO A 281 -9.18 17.77 -7.98
CA PRO A 281 -8.18 16.99 -7.24
C PRO A 281 -7.29 16.19 -8.19
N LEU A 282 -6.03 15.98 -7.81
CA LEU A 282 -5.09 15.10 -8.52
C LEU A 282 -5.06 13.70 -7.91
N ARG A 283 -5.34 13.59 -6.62
CA ARG A 283 -5.26 12.36 -5.85
C ARG A 283 -6.61 12.02 -5.24
N LEU A 284 -6.86 10.73 -5.11
CA LEU A 284 -8.03 10.15 -4.46
C LEU A 284 -7.57 9.36 -3.24
N MET A 285 -8.28 9.49 -2.14
CA MET A 285 -8.05 8.69 -0.94
C MET A 285 -9.33 7.99 -0.50
N MET A 286 -9.23 6.69 -0.22
CA MET A 286 -10.26 5.92 0.47
C MET A 286 -9.79 5.56 1.87
N ILE A 287 -10.65 5.75 2.84
CA ILE A 287 -10.46 5.34 4.23
C ILE A 287 -11.62 4.40 4.59
N VAL A 288 -11.29 3.19 5.02
CA VAL A 288 -12.25 2.21 5.52
C VAL A 288 -11.92 1.91 6.97
N ARG A 289 -12.89 1.98 7.86
CA ARG A 289 -12.75 1.48 9.23
C ARG A 289 -13.51 0.17 9.34
N LYS A 290 -12.79 -0.96 9.52
CA LYS A 290 -13.43 -2.25 9.74
C LYS A 290 -14.23 -2.20 11.06
N PRO A 291 -15.51 -2.55 11.08
CA PRO A 291 -16.29 -2.56 12.32
C PRO A 291 -15.60 -3.40 13.39
N THR A 292 -15.66 -2.95 14.64
CA THR A 292 -15.33 -3.82 15.77
C THR A 292 -16.38 -4.93 15.82
N ALA A 293 -15.96 -6.18 16.01
CA ALA A 293 -16.91 -7.29 16.18
C ALA A 293 -17.87 -6.94 17.32
N GLY A 294 -19.04 -6.45 16.99
CA GLY A 294 -20.17 -6.40 17.92
C GLY A 294 -20.73 -7.81 18.06
N PRO A 295 -21.52 -8.12 19.11
CA PRO A 295 -22.21 -9.38 19.20
C PRO A 295 -23.19 -9.46 18.00
N TYR A 296 -22.75 -10.09 16.90
CA TYR A 296 -23.67 -10.46 15.85
C TYR A 296 -24.60 -11.52 16.39
N ASN A 297 -25.86 -11.11 16.62
CA ASN A 297 -26.96 -12.02 16.82
C ASN A 297 -26.98 -13.04 15.66
N THR A 298 -26.53 -14.26 15.91
CA THR A 298 -26.73 -15.40 15.04
C THR A 298 -28.21 -15.79 15.11
N SER A 299 -29.09 -14.96 14.60
CA SER A 299 -30.44 -15.37 14.26
C SER A 299 -30.40 -15.95 12.84
N SER A 300 -30.13 -17.24 12.74
CA SER A 300 -30.46 -18.03 11.56
C SER A 300 -31.94 -17.87 11.27
N PRO A 301 -32.33 -17.55 10.03
CA PRO A 301 -33.73 -17.70 9.65
C PRO A 301 -34.07 -19.20 9.65
N LYS A 302 -35.14 -19.54 10.35
CA LYS A 302 -35.80 -20.84 10.28
C LYS A 302 -36.40 -21.11 8.89
#